data_d6e3c75129190a288dcf80fc0dddb4a9
#
_entry.id   d6e3c75129190a288dcf80fc0dddb4a9
#
_cell.length_a   1.000
_cell.length_b   1.000
_cell.length_c   1.000
_cell.angle_alpha   90.00
_cell.angle_beta   90.00
_cell.angle_gamma   90.00
#
_symmetry.space_group_name_H-M   'P 1'
#
loop_
_entity.id
_entity.type
_entity.pdbx_description
1 polymer ?
#
loop_
_entity_poly.entity_id
_entity_poly.type
_entity_poly.pdbx_seq_one_letter_code
_entity_poly.pdbx_strand_id
1 'polypeptide(L)'
;MRVPDYGHGDWSIKYEMNRHLPYVKDIGLKDSTIYFSVSHQADSIKVTGQDYKTLSATYGSDSIEYCMKSDDSYARLTAWFPDGEVIYSNPFARYDASVSESPFNEAPQDVDFLLTILFNLLAAAVSAACAYIFYKIIRS
;
A
#
# COMPACT_ATOMS: atom_id res chain seq x y z
N MET A 1 -8.92 -15.63 -14.96
CA MET A 1 -9.19 -14.61 -13.93
C MET A 1 -10.46 -13.88 -14.33
N ARG A 2 -11.55 -14.08 -13.61
CA ARG A 2 -12.84 -13.44 -13.89
C ARG A 2 -12.87 -12.16 -13.05
N VAL A 3 -12.88 -11.01 -13.68
CA VAL A 3 -13.06 -9.75 -12.95
C VAL A 3 -14.53 -9.67 -12.55
N PRO A 4 -14.84 -9.50 -11.26
CA PRO A 4 -16.22 -9.34 -10.83
C PRO A 4 -16.87 -8.13 -11.52
N ASP A 5 -18.07 -8.30 -12.04
CA ASP A 5 -18.86 -7.18 -12.56
C ASP A 5 -19.46 -6.42 -11.38
N TYR A 6 -18.81 -5.34 -10.97
CA TYR A 6 -19.27 -4.50 -9.86
C TYR A 6 -20.48 -3.62 -10.21
N GLY A 7 -21.26 -3.95 -11.23
CA GLY A 7 -22.51 -3.27 -11.57
C GLY A 7 -22.32 -1.79 -11.84
N HIS A 8 -22.11 -1.41 -13.09
CA HIS A 8 -21.96 -0.02 -13.47
C HIS A 8 -23.22 0.80 -13.13
N GLY A 9 -23.14 1.64 -12.10
CA GLY A 9 -24.10 2.71 -11.84
C GLY A 9 -25.17 2.44 -10.79
N ASP A 10 -25.49 1.19 -10.43
CA ASP A 10 -26.49 0.89 -9.41
C ASP A 10 -25.86 0.71 -8.03
N TRP A 11 -26.16 1.63 -7.12
CA TRP A 11 -25.65 1.62 -5.74
C TRP A 11 -26.20 0.44 -4.92
N SER A 12 -27.41 -0.03 -5.19
CA SER A 12 -28.02 -1.14 -4.48
C SER A 12 -27.28 -2.45 -4.79
N ILE A 13 -26.94 -2.69 -6.04
CA ILE A 13 -26.13 -3.84 -6.48
C ILE A 13 -24.74 -3.79 -5.86
N LYS A 14 -24.10 -2.63 -5.91
CA LYS A 14 -22.76 -2.44 -5.29
C LYS A 14 -22.78 -2.69 -3.79
N TYR A 15 -23.82 -2.23 -3.11
CA TYR A 15 -23.97 -2.42 -1.66
C TYR A 15 -24.14 -3.91 -1.31
N GLU A 16 -25.01 -4.63 -2.02
CA GLU A 16 -25.20 -6.06 -1.79
C GLU A 16 -23.94 -6.87 -2.12
N MET A 17 -23.23 -6.56 -3.20
CA MET A 17 -21.97 -7.22 -3.52
C MET A 17 -20.91 -6.97 -2.46
N ASN A 18 -20.79 -5.74 -1.95
CA ASN A 18 -19.83 -5.38 -0.91
C ASN A 18 -20.10 -6.06 0.43
N ARG A 19 -21.35 -6.42 0.74
CA ARG A 19 -21.71 -7.15 1.98
C ARG A 19 -21.11 -8.56 2.04
N HIS A 20 -20.80 -9.14 0.89
CA HIS A 20 -20.26 -10.49 0.77
C HIS A 20 -18.76 -10.53 0.50
N LEU A 21 -18.09 -9.36 0.44
CA LEU A 21 -16.66 -9.33 0.26
C LEU A 21 -15.93 -9.90 1.50
N PRO A 22 -14.86 -10.66 1.28
CA PRO A 22 -14.01 -11.11 2.36
C PRO A 22 -13.34 -9.91 3.05
N TYR A 23 -13.23 -9.97 4.37
CA TYR A 23 -12.56 -8.95 5.18
C TYR A 23 -11.63 -9.59 6.21
N VAL A 24 -10.71 -8.81 6.72
CA VAL A 24 -9.80 -9.24 7.79
C VAL A 24 -10.55 -9.25 9.12
N LYS A 25 -10.61 -10.41 9.77
CA LYS A 25 -11.17 -10.56 11.13
C LYS A 25 -10.17 -10.11 12.18
N ASP A 26 -8.93 -10.58 12.02
CA ASP A 26 -7.86 -10.31 12.98
C ASP A 26 -6.50 -10.37 12.28
N ILE A 27 -5.60 -9.47 12.66
CA ILE A 27 -4.23 -9.41 12.17
C ILE A 27 -3.34 -8.76 13.22
N GLY A 28 -2.21 -9.36 13.52
CA GLY A 28 -1.27 -8.78 14.47
C GLY A 28 0.02 -9.55 14.59
N LEU A 29 0.85 -9.09 15.55
CA LEU A 29 2.12 -9.67 15.91
C LEU A 29 2.15 -9.88 17.42
N LYS A 30 2.50 -11.11 17.84
CA LYS A 30 2.73 -11.45 19.23
C LYS A 30 3.99 -12.32 19.33
N ASP A 31 4.95 -11.90 20.12
CA ASP A 31 6.20 -12.64 20.38
C ASP A 31 6.88 -13.15 19.09
N SER A 32 7.00 -12.32 18.08
CA SER A 32 7.54 -12.64 16.74
C SER A 32 6.64 -13.54 15.87
N THR A 33 5.46 -13.93 16.34
CA THR A 33 4.48 -14.70 15.56
C THR A 33 3.43 -13.75 14.97
N ILE A 34 3.37 -13.71 13.65
CA ILE A 34 2.32 -13.01 12.92
C ILE A 34 1.11 -13.94 12.87
N TYR A 35 -0.05 -13.42 13.23
CA TYR A 35 -1.33 -14.10 13.07
C TYR A 35 -2.22 -13.30 12.11
N PHE A 36 -2.98 -14.01 11.31
CA PHE A 36 -3.88 -13.42 10.32
C PHE A 36 -5.09 -14.30 10.13
N SER A 37 -6.28 -13.72 10.21
CA SER A 37 -7.52 -14.41 9.94
C SER A 37 -8.49 -13.57 9.12
N VAL A 38 -9.26 -14.22 8.26
CA VAL A 38 -10.20 -13.62 7.32
C VAL A 38 -11.61 -14.17 7.51
N SER A 39 -12.61 -13.47 7.01
CA SER A 39 -14.01 -13.80 7.19
C SER A 39 -14.49 -15.03 6.41
N HIS A 40 -13.83 -15.34 5.32
CA HIS A 40 -14.15 -16.43 4.40
C HIS A 40 -12.94 -17.33 4.21
N GLN A 41 -13.18 -18.58 3.85
CA GLN A 41 -12.13 -19.51 3.48
C GLN A 41 -11.43 -19.02 2.21
N ALA A 42 -10.12 -18.80 2.28
CA ALA A 42 -9.29 -18.42 1.15
C ALA A 42 -8.79 -19.66 0.40
N ASP A 43 -8.64 -19.58 -0.91
CA ASP A 43 -7.96 -20.61 -1.71
C ASP A 43 -6.53 -20.78 -1.26
N SER A 44 -5.86 -19.65 -0.98
CA SER A 44 -4.53 -19.67 -0.40
C SER A 44 -4.26 -18.42 0.40
N ILE A 45 -3.52 -18.58 1.52
CA ILE A 45 -2.93 -17.47 2.27
C ILE A 45 -1.43 -17.70 2.24
N LYS A 46 -0.66 -16.69 1.79
CA LYS A 46 0.80 -16.75 1.72
C LYS A 46 1.44 -15.68 2.57
N VAL A 47 2.52 -16.04 3.21
CA VAL A 47 3.47 -15.13 3.86
C VAL A 47 4.66 -14.98 2.93
N THR A 48 4.92 -13.76 2.48
CA THR A 48 5.98 -13.43 1.52
C THR A 48 6.99 -12.50 2.19
N GLY A 49 8.26 -12.82 2.10
CA GLY A 49 9.39 -12.03 2.61
C GLY A 49 10.17 -11.33 1.51
N GLN A 50 11.46 -11.10 1.82
CA GLN A 50 12.40 -10.46 0.91
C GLN A 50 12.45 -11.18 -0.45
N ASP A 51 12.61 -10.40 -1.52
CA ASP A 51 12.72 -10.87 -2.90
C ASP A 51 11.55 -11.78 -3.34
N TYR A 52 10.34 -11.49 -2.83
CA TYR A 52 9.11 -12.25 -3.08
C TYR A 52 9.20 -13.73 -2.65
N LYS A 53 10.14 -14.09 -1.80
CA LYS A 53 10.28 -15.44 -1.28
C LYS A 53 9.07 -15.81 -0.45
N THR A 54 8.43 -16.94 -0.76
CA THR A 54 7.36 -17.49 0.07
C THR A 54 7.97 -18.09 1.33
N LEU A 55 7.64 -17.52 2.49
CA LEU A 55 8.09 -17.97 3.81
C LEU A 55 7.18 -19.07 4.37
N SER A 56 5.86 -18.93 4.15
CA SER A 56 4.83 -19.90 4.53
C SER A 56 3.63 -19.78 3.62
N ALA A 57 2.88 -20.86 3.48
CA ALA A 57 1.60 -20.84 2.76
C ALA A 57 0.65 -21.87 3.37
N THR A 58 -0.64 -21.53 3.38
CA THR A 58 -1.74 -22.45 3.68
C THR A 58 -2.77 -22.39 2.55
N TYR A 59 -3.52 -23.45 2.39
CA TYR A 59 -4.52 -23.58 1.32
C TYR A 59 -5.86 -24.01 1.92
N GLY A 60 -6.95 -23.48 1.37
CA GLY A 60 -8.29 -23.80 1.84
C GLY A 60 -8.49 -23.48 3.33
N SER A 61 -7.97 -22.36 3.79
CA SER A 61 -8.01 -21.94 5.20
C SER A 61 -8.51 -20.51 5.32
N ASP A 62 -9.03 -20.16 6.50
CA ASP A 62 -9.40 -18.80 6.86
C ASP A 62 -8.36 -18.11 7.75
N SER A 63 -7.24 -18.81 8.06
CA SER A 63 -6.22 -18.28 8.96
C SER A 63 -4.84 -18.86 8.67
N ILE A 64 -3.81 -18.10 9.09
CA ILE A 64 -2.41 -18.52 9.07
C ILE A 64 -1.67 -17.90 10.25
N GLU A 65 -0.72 -18.67 10.81
CA GLU A 65 0.26 -18.18 11.75
C GLU A 65 1.67 -18.39 11.19
N TYR A 66 2.54 -17.41 11.41
CA TYR A 66 3.93 -17.49 10.98
C TYR A 66 4.87 -16.89 12.03
N CYS A 67 5.77 -17.68 12.57
CA CYS A 67 6.83 -17.20 13.44
C CYS A 67 7.98 -16.64 12.59
N MET A 68 8.22 -15.33 12.66
CA MET A 68 9.31 -14.66 11.95
C MET A 68 10.66 -15.16 12.45
N LYS A 69 11.49 -15.66 11.56
CA LYS A 69 12.85 -16.09 11.84
C LYS A 69 13.79 -14.89 11.96
N SER A 70 14.99 -15.13 12.50
CA SER A 70 16.01 -14.07 12.68
C SER A 70 16.50 -13.45 11.37
N ASP A 71 16.44 -14.20 10.28
CA ASP A 71 16.86 -13.81 8.93
C ASP A 71 15.74 -13.18 8.10
N ASP A 72 14.50 -13.17 8.60
CA ASP A 72 13.38 -12.50 7.95
C ASP A 72 13.45 -10.98 8.22
N SER A 73 13.72 -10.19 7.20
CA SER A 73 13.75 -8.72 7.30
C SER A 73 12.33 -8.15 7.36
N TYR A 74 11.40 -8.74 6.62
CA TYR A 74 9.97 -8.43 6.68
C TYR A 74 9.11 -9.63 6.26
N ALA A 75 7.83 -9.57 6.59
CA ALA A 75 6.82 -10.51 6.13
C ALA A 75 5.53 -9.76 5.73
N ARG A 76 4.97 -10.10 4.58
CA ARG A 76 3.68 -9.60 4.08
C ARG A 76 2.74 -10.77 3.88
N LEU A 77 1.48 -10.59 4.26
CA LEU A 77 0.44 -11.59 4.03
C LEU A 77 -0.40 -11.23 2.81
N THR A 78 -0.79 -12.26 2.07
CA THR A 78 -1.71 -12.14 0.94
C THR A 78 -2.67 -13.30 0.97
N ALA A 79 -3.97 -13.02 0.96
CA ALA A 79 -5.02 -14.02 0.85
C ALA A 79 -5.73 -13.90 -0.51
N TRP A 80 -5.85 -15.02 -1.21
CA TRP A 80 -6.59 -15.13 -2.48
C TRP A 80 -7.86 -15.93 -2.26
N PHE A 81 -8.97 -15.45 -2.81
CA PHE A 81 -10.29 -16.06 -2.66
C PHE A 81 -10.80 -16.62 -3.98
N PRO A 82 -11.75 -17.59 -3.94
CA PRO A 82 -12.25 -18.28 -5.14
C PRO A 82 -12.86 -17.36 -6.19
N ASP A 83 -13.51 -16.29 -5.77
CA ASP A 83 -14.16 -15.32 -6.65
C ASP A 83 -13.21 -14.29 -7.25
N GLY A 84 -11.92 -14.36 -6.89
CA GLY A 84 -10.84 -13.55 -7.44
C GLY A 84 -10.48 -12.33 -6.60
N GLU A 85 -11.12 -12.14 -5.44
CA GLU A 85 -10.74 -11.11 -4.47
C GLU A 85 -9.37 -11.43 -3.88
N VAL A 86 -8.65 -10.39 -3.51
CA VAL A 86 -7.33 -10.51 -2.88
C VAL A 86 -7.23 -9.51 -1.74
N ILE A 87 -6.80 -9.99 -0.58
CA ILE A 87 -6.47 -9.14 0.56
C ILE A 87 -4.96 -9.11 0.72
N TYR A 88 -4.40 -7.90 0.80
CA TYR A 88 -2.98 -7.66 1.11
C TYR A 88 -2.85 -6.99 2.47
N SER A 89 -1.90 -7.48 3.29
CA SER A 89 -1.52 -6.76 4.51
C SER A 89 -0.45 -5.72 4.23
N ASN A 90 -0.30 -4.77 5.14
CA ASN A 90 0.95 -4.04 5.27
C ASN A 90 2.06 -5.02 5.71
N PRO A 91 3.33 -4.76 5.37
CA PRO A 91 4.43 -5.60 5.81
C PRO A 91 4.67 -5.45 7.32
N PHE A 92 4.94 -6.56 7.99
CA PHE A 92 5.55 -6.60 9.32
C PHE A 92 7.06 -6.58 9.11
N ALA A 93 7.72 -5.52 9.53
CA ALA A 93 9.16 -5.39 9.40
C ALA A 93 9.84 -5.63 10.74
N ARG A 94 10.97 -6.34 10.73
CA ARG A 94 11.82 -6.46 11.91
C ARG A 94 12.66 -5.20 12.01
N TYR A 95 12.61 -4.56 13.17
CA TYR A 95 13.43 -3.42 13.50
C TYR A 95 14.55 -3.85 14.44
N ASP A 96 15.79 -3.55 14.08
CA ASP A 96 16.93 -3.71 14.97
C ASP A 96 17.14 -2.40 15.74
N ALA A 97 16.77 -2.40 17.02
CA ALA A 97 16.90 -1.23 17.89
C ALA A 97 18.38 -0.84 18.16
N SER A 98 19.35 -1.69 17.79
CA SER A 98 20.78 -1.36 17.88
C SER A 98 21.25 -0.46 16.75
N VAL A 99 20.49 -0.39 15.64
CA VAL A 99 20.72 0.55 14.56
C VAL A 99 20.02 1.86 14.93
N SER A 100 20.81 2.91 15.18
CA SER A 100 20.31 4.19 15.70
C SER A 100 19.39 4.95 14.75
N GLU A 101 19.27 4.51 13.52
CA GLU A 101 18.38 5.10 12.52
C GLU A 101 17.22 4.15 12.19
N SER A 102 16.02 4.52 12.61
CA SER A 102 14.82 3.88 12.12
C SER A 102 14.77 4.02 10.59
N PRO A 103 14.52 2.93 9.82
CA PRO A 103 14.32 3.05 8.37
C PRO A 103 13.11 3.93 8.01
N PHE A 104 12.30 4.30 9.00
CA PHE A 104 11.17 5.21 8.88
C PHE A 104 11.50 6.64 9.38
N ASN A 105 12.65 6.85 9.99
CA ASN A 105 13.23 8.16 10.26
C ASN A 105 14.06 8.58 9.05
N GLU A 106 13.45 8.67 7.89
CA GLU A 106 13.98 9.57 6.88
C GLU A 106 14.00 10.95 7.55
N ALA A 107 15.19 11.50 7.74
CA ALA A 107 15.33 12.88 8.15
C ALA A 107 14.38 13.70 7.26
N PRO A 108 13.57 14.60 7.84
CA PRO A 108 12.66 15.42 7.04
C PRO A 108 13.52 16.00 5.92
N GLN A 109 13.11 15.76 4.66
CA GLN A 109 13.87 16.23 3.51
C GLN A 109 14.13 17.71 3.74
N ASP A 110 15.41 18.05 3.88
CA ASP A 110 15.83 19.42 4.14
C ASP A 110 15.45 20.22 2.90
N VAL A 111 14.33 20.93 3.00
CA VAL A 111 13.84 21.75 1.90
C VAL A 111 14.80 22.91 1.78
N ASP A 112 15.60 22.94 0.72
CA ASP A 112 16.46 24.09 0.42
C ASP A 112 15.55 25.31 0.14
N PHE A 113 15.35 26.10 1.19
CA PHE A 113 14.49 27.28 1.19
C PHE A 113 14.94 28.29 0.13
N LEU A 114 16.25 28.43 -0.09
CA LEU A 114 16.81 29.36 -1.05
C LEU A 114 16.49 28.91 -2.48
N LEU A 115 16.67 27.64 -2.77
CA LEU A 115 16.38 27.05 -4.08
C LEU A 115 14.87 27.11 -4.38
N THR A 116 14.04 26.88 -3.38
CA THR A 116 12.57 26.96 -3.50
C THR A 116 12.12 28.39 -3.81
N ILE A 117 12.67 29.41 -3.12
CA ILE A 117 12.37 30.81 -3.39
C ILE A 117 12.82 31.19 -4.80
N LEU A 118 14.03 30.80 -5.20
CA LEU A 118 14.57 31.09 -6.53
C LEU A 118 13.71 30.48 -7.64
N PHE A 119 13.28 29.23 -7.45
CA PHE A 119 12.39 28.54 -8.39
C PHE A 119 11.03 29.24 -8.50
N ASN A 120 10.45 29.65 -7.40
CA ASN A 120 9.16 30.36 -7.38
C ASN A 120 9.24 31.74 -8.05
N LEU A 121 10.35 32.48 -7.85
CA LEU A 121 10.60 33.75 -8.53
C LEU A 121 10.76 33.56 -10.04
N LEU A 122 11.49 32.52 -10.46
CA LEU A 122 11.64 32.19 -11.87
C LEU A 122 10.30 31.83 -12.51
N ALA A 123 9.49 31.01 -11.84
CA ALA A 123 8.16 30.62 -12.31
C ALA A 123 7.23 31.85 -12.46
N ALA A 124 7.27 32.77 -11.49
CA ALA A 124 6.51 34.01 -11.54
C ALA A 124 6.96 34.91 -12.72
N ALA A 125 8.27 35.05 -12.94
CA ALA A 125 8.82 35.83 -14.04
C ALA A 125 8.42 35.27 -15.42
N VAL A 126 8.51 33.95 -15.59
CA VAL A 126 8.08 33.27 -16.82
C VAL A 126 6.57 33.45 -17.05
N SER A 127 5.75 33.32 -16.01
CA SER A 127 4.30 33.52 -16.11
C SER A 127 3.94 34.95 -16.49
N ALA A 128 4.62 35.96 -15.93
CA ALA A 128 4.44 37.35 -16.27
C ALA A 128 4.84 37.67 -17.74
N ALA A 129 5.97 37.10 -18.20
CA ALA A 129 6.43 37.21 -19.56
C ALA A 129 5.42 36.61 -20.56
N CYS A 130 4.91 35.42 -20.27
CA CYS A 130 3.87 34.78 -21.08
C CYS A 130 2.59 35.64 -21.15
N ALA A 131 2.13 36.12 -20.00
CA ALA A 131 0.95 36.99 -19.94
C ALA A 131 1.13 38.28 -20.73
N TYR A 132 2.32 38.91 -20.67
CA TYR A 132 2.66 40.12 -21.46
C TYR A 132 2.67 39.85 -22.96
N ILE A 133 3.25 38.74 -23.41
CA ILE A 133 3.28 38.33 -24.81
C ILE A 133 1.84 38.11 -25.33
N PHE A 134 1.04 37.38 -24.54
CA PHE A 134 -0.38 37.14 -24.88
C PHE A 134 -1.18 38.43 -24.99
N TYR A 135 -1.01 39.35 -24.03
CA TYR A 135 -1.64 40.66 -24.06
C TYR A 135 -1.25 41.45 -25.31
N LYS A 136 0.02 41.42 -25.70
CA LYS A 136 0.52 42.13 -26.89
C LYS A 136 -0.05 41.56 -28.19
N ILE A 137 -0.18 40.23 -28.27
CA ILE A 137 -0.76 39.54 -29.46
C ILE A 137 -2.25 39.89 -29.63
N ILE A 138 -3.02 39.93 -28.55
CA ILE A 138 -4.46 40.24 -28.61
C ILE A 138 -4.73 41.69 -28.96
N ARG A 139 -3.79 42.59 -28.64
CA ARG A 139 -3.96 44.03 -28.86
C ARG A 139 -3.37 44.52 -30.19
N SER A 140 -2.69 43.65 -30.92
CA SER A 140 -2.18 43.90 -32.29
C SER A 140 -3.21 43.52 -33.35
#